data_ab6d387481b7324b6fac59c0235de215
#
_entry.id   ab6d387481b7324b6fac59c0235de215
#
_cell.length_a   1.000
_cell.length_b   1.000
_cell.length_c   1.000
_cell.angle_alpha   90.00
_cell.angle_beta   90.00
_cell.angle_gamma   90.00
#
_symmetry.space_group_name_H-M   'P 1'
#
loop_
_entity.id
_entity.type
_entity.pdbx_description
1 polymer ?
#
loop_
_entity_poly.entity_id
_entity_poly.type
_entity_poly.pdbx_seq_one_letter_code
_entity_poly.pdbx_strand_id
1 'polypeptide(L)'
;MASNTTYEHDVIVVGAGGAGLRAAIAAQEAGADVAIVSKLHPVRSHTGAAEGGINAAIRDGDSWEDHAYDTMKGSDYLGDAPAIEALCRESPKETIQLEHWGMAFSREEDGTVSQRPFGGLSFPRTTYAGAETGHQLLHTMYEQVVKRGIEVYDEWHVMNLAVTDEDDPTDRSCHGVVGYEIRSGEIAGFRARDGVILATGGMGQVFDHTTNAVANTGDGVAMAYRAGVPMEDMEFIQFHPTTLPSTGVLISEGVRGEGGILYNGEGERFMFEHGYANNDGELASRDVVARAELTEVNEGRGIEDEYVHLDMRHLGEDRILDRLENILHLAEDFEGVDGLEEPMPVKPGQHYAMGGIETNEYGQTCVDGLYAVGECACASVHGANRLGGNALPELIVFGKLAGHHAAGEEFEEPEIETGKRGDYEDADFEAPVTLGERAAGADAESTADAAADGGEAVTDPDAVLEIAVDREVAQVEELLEGDGVNHAEIRSAVQETMTANVNVFREEEGLKEALVDLREARDRYDDVGVSDPSRTFNTDLLHTLETRNILDIAEALTMGALARNEFRGAHWRKENQIRDDENWLKHTLISWNDGDPDLWYRPVILEGENKRYEPKVRSY
;
A
#
# COMPACT_ATOMS: atom_id res chain seq x y z
N MET A 1 -18.59 -30.04 -5.34
CA MET A 1 -17.47 -30.98 -5.25
C MET A 1 -16.25 -30.12 -5.29
N ALA A 2 -15.45 -30.10 -4.21
CA ALA A 2 -14.16 -29.41 -4.24
C ALA A 2 -13.36 -29.99 -5.41
N SER A 3 -12.80 -29.15 -6.25
CA SER A 3 -11.85 -29.55 -7.27
C SER A 3 -10.52 -29.78 -6.52
N ASN A 4 -10.01 -31.02 -6.53
CA ASN A 4 -8.67 -31.31 -6.02
C ASN A 4 -7.59 -30.81 -7.01
N THR A 5 -7.83 -29.66 -7.65
CA THR A 5 -6.87 -29.10 -8.60
C THR A 5 -5.78 -28.41 -7.82
N THR A 6 -4.55 -28.82 -8.05
CA THR A 6 -3.35 -28.15 -7.52
C THR A 6 -2.47 -27.75 -8.71
N TYR A 7 -2.13 -26.48 -8.78
CA TYR A 7 -1.13 -25.93 -9.68
C TYR A 7 0.21 -25.86 -8.94
N GLU A 8 1.31 -26.20 -9.59
CA GLU A 8 2.60 -26.31 -8.94
C GLU A 8 3.67 -25.53 -9.72
N HIS A 9 4.37 -24.63 -9.03
CA HIS A 9 5.48 -23.81 -9.56
C HIS A 9 6.59 -23.67 -8.51
N ASP A 10 7.76 -23.19 -8.91
CA ASP A 10 8.84 -22.88 -7.98
C ASP A 10 8.47 -21.62 -7.18
N VAL A 11 8.09 -20.55 -7.87
CA VAL A 11 7.69 -19.27 -7.27
C VAL A 11 6.29 -18.87 -7.71
N ILE A 12 5.44 -18.55 -6.74
CA ILE A 12 4.10 -18.00 -6.96
C ILE A 12 4.12 -16.51 -6.62
N VAL A 13 3.74 -15.67 -7.58
CA VAL A 13 3.58 -14.22 -7.38
C VAL A 13 2.11 -13.88 -7.31
N VAL A 14 1.66 -13.30 -6.20
CA VAL A 14 0.27 -12.88 -5.99
C VAL A 14 0.11 -11.40 -6.30
N GLY A 15 -0.54 -11.11 -7.43
CA GLY A 15 -0.72 -9.76 -7.95
C GLY A 15 0.12 -9.46 -9.18
N ALA A 16 -0.49 -8.79 -10.16
CA ALA A 16 0.09 -8.47 -11.46
C ALA A 16 0.30 -6.96 -11.67
N GLY A 17 0.53 -6.22 -10.58
CA GLY A 17 0.98 -4.83 -10.62
C GLY A 17 2.46 -4.72 -10.97
N GLY A 18 3.00 -3.50 -10.95
CA GLY A 18 4.41 -3.25 -11.25
C GLY A 18 5.37 -4.10 -10.44
N ALA A 19 5.13 -4.25 -9.14
CA ALA A 19 5.96 -5.07 -8.26
C ALA A 19 5.90 -6.55 -8.63
N GLY A 20 4.71 -7.11 -8.80
CA GLY A 20 4.53 -8.53 -9.13
C GLY A 20 5.10 -8.90 -10.50
N LEU A 21 4.88 -8.08 -11.53
CA LEU A 21 5.47 -8.31 -12.86
C LEU A 21 7.01 -8.29 -12.79
N ARG A 22 7.58 -7.34 -12.03
CA ARG A 22 9.04 -7.24 -11.90
C ARG A 22 9.63 -8.42 -11.10
N ALA A 23 8.93 -8.85 -10.02
CA ALA A 23 9.32 -10.02 -9.25
C ALA A 23 9.29 -11.31 -10.09
N ALA A 24 8.22 -11.52 -10.84
CA ALA A 24 8.08 -12.68 -11.71
C ALA A 24 9.17 -12.73 -12.81
N ILE A 25 9.49 -11.56 -13.41
CA ILE A 25 10.59 -11.46 -14.38
C ILE A 25 11.92 -11.83 -13.72
N ALA A 26 12.20 -11.31 -12.51
CA ALA A 26 13.45 -11.56 -11.80
C ALA A 26 13.62 -13.04 -11.40
N ALA A 27 12.56 -13.64 -10.84
CA ALA A 27 12.59 -15.06 -10.47
C ALA A 27 12.79 -15.96 -11.70
N GLN A 28 12.16 -15.65 -12.83
CA GLN A 28 12.38 -16.38 -14.08
C GLN A 28 13.80 -16.17 -14.64
N GLU A 29 14.38 -14.97 -14.52
CA GLU A 29 15.78 -14.68 -14.91
C GLU A 29 16.77 -15.49 -14.05
N ALA A 30 16.45 -15.76 -12.78
CA ALA A 30 17.20 -16.64 -11.89
C ALA A 30 16.99 -18.15 -12.21
N GLY A 31 16.03 -18.50 -13.06
CA GLY A 31 15.81 -19.86 -13.57
C GLY A 31 14.65 -20.61 -12.94
N ALA A 32 13.84 -19.98 -12.08
CA ALA A 32 12.66 -20.57 -11.47
C ALA A 32 11.51 -20.74 -12.49
N ASP A 33 10.68 -21.75 -12.27
CA ASP A 33 9.36 -21.88 -12.88
C ASP A 33 8.37 -21.00 -12.12
N VAL A 34 7.85 -19.95 -12.76
CA VAL A 34 7.10 -18.86 -12.11
C VAL A 34 5.68 -18.76 -12.63
N ALA A 35 4.73 -18.60 -11.73
CA ALA A 35 3.38 -18.21 -12.08
C ALA A 35 2.95 -16.91 -11.35
N ILE A 36 2.13 -16.11 -12.04
CA ILE A 36 1.45 -14.95 -11.49
C ILE A 36 -0.03 -15.31 -11.28
N VAL A 37 -0.53 -15.13 -10.07
CA VAL A 37 -1.97 -15.30 -9.73
C VAL A 37 -2.54 -13.92 -9.42
N SER A 38 -3.53 -13.46 -10.18
CA SER A 38 -4.00 -12.09 -10.10
C SER A 38 -5.53 -11.96 -10.16
N LYS A 39 -6.08 -11.16 -9.27
CA LYS A 39 -7.51 -10.82 -9.23
C LYS A 39 -7.99 -10.12 -10.52
N LEU A 40 -7.12 -9.34 -11.13
CA LEU A 40 -7.38 -8.60 -12.37
C LEU A 40 -6.40 -9.03 -13.47
N HIS A 41 -6.81 -8.81 -14.71
CA HIS A 41 -5.89 -8.90 -15.84
C HIS A 41 -4.73 -7.87 -15.64
N PRO A 42 -3.45 -8.24 -15.88
CA PRO A 42 -2.28 -7.43 -15.47
C PRO A 42 -2.35 -5.95 -15.83
N VAL A 43 -2.73 -5.61 -17.06
CA VAL A 43 -2.79 -4.20 -17.54
C VAL A 43 -3.97 -3.39 -16.94
N ARG A 44 -4.75 -3.98 -16.03
CA ARG A 44 -5.81 -3.31 -15.25
C ARG A 44 -5.37 -2.96 -13.83
N SER A 45 -4.11 -3.25 -13.48
CA SER A 45 -3.55 -2.92 -12.18
C SER A 45 -3.52 -1.41 -11.94
N HIS A 46 -3.68 -1.03 -10.66
CA HIS A 46 -3.61 0.36 -10.20
C HIS A 46 -2.29 1.06 -10.56
N THR A 47 -1.18 0.32 -10.75
CA THR A 47 0.09 0.86 -11.24
C THR A 47 -0.11 1.71 -12.52
N GLY A 48 -1.07 1.32 -13.39
CA GLY A 48 -1.39 2.05 -14.61
C GLY A 48 -1.91 3.48 -14.39
N ALA A 49 -2.42 3.79 -13.20
CA ALA A 49 -2.93 5.12 -12.84
C ALA A 49 -1.83 6.08 -12.32
N ALA A 50 -0.58 5.62 -12.19
CA ALA A 50 0.51 6.46 -11.69
C ALA A 50 1.01 7.43 -12.77
N GLU A 51 0.80 8.72 -12.55
CA GLU A 51 1.17 9.78 -13.50
C GLU A 51 2.56 10.37 -13.23
N GLY A 52 2.98 10.34 -11.95
CA GLY A 52 4.10 11.13 -11.42
C GLY A 52 5.43 10.89 -12.11
N GLY A 53 5.97 9.70 -12.04
CA GLY A 53 7.28 9.33 -12.57
C GLY A 53 8.11 8.51 -11.61
N ILE A 54 9.35 8.24 -12.01
CA ILE A 54 10.31 7.37 -11.33
C ILE A 54 11.51 8.21 -10.91
N ASN A 55 11.76 8.33 -9.60
CA ASN A 55 12.97 8.98 -9.11
C ASN A 55 14.20 8.10 -9.39
N ALA A 56 15.18 8.67 -10.11
CA ALA A 56 16.43 7.98 -10.42
C ALA A 56 17.56 8.99 -10.65
N ALA A 57 18.67 8.85 -9.96
CA ALA A 57 19.85 9.71 -10.10
C ALA A 57 20.67 9.29 -11.33
N ILE A 58 20.18 9.65 -12.54
CA ILE A 58 20.80 9.24 -13.82
C ILE A 58 21.59 10.35 -14.52
N ARG A 59 21.56 11.59 -14.01
CA ARG A 59 22.26 12.73 -14.59
C ARG A 59 23.51 13.13 -13.82
N ASP A 60 24.48 13.70 -14.54
CA ASP A 60 25.65 14.31 -13.92
C ASP A 60 25.26 15.43 -12.94
N GLY A 61 25.84 15.38 -11.75
CA GLY A 61 25.57 16.35 -10.67
C GLY A 61 24.52 15.90 -9.66
N ASP A 62 23.87 14.77 -9.89
CA ASP A 62 23.01 14.05 -8.93
C ASP A 62 23.70 12.76 -8.49
N SER A 63 23.30 12.20 -7.35
CA SER A 63 23.84 10.95 -6.81
C SER A 63 22.75 10.15 -6.09
N TRP A 64 22.96 8.82 -5.98
CA TRP A 64 22.07 7.99 -5.20
C TRP A 64 22.09 8.38 -3.70
N GLU A 65 23.22 8.88 -3.19
CA GLU A 65 23.36 9.37 -1.81
C GLU A 65 22.52 10.63 -1.55
N ASP A 66 22.40 11.52 -2.55
CA ASP A 66 21.53 12.69 -2.46
C ASP A 66 20.06 12.26 -2.54
N HIS A 67 19.73 11.28 -3.40
CA HIS A 67 18.41 10.68 -3.45
C HIS A 67 18.04 10.02 -2.12
N ALA A 68 18.96 9.25 -1.51
CA ALA A 68 18.75 8.62 -0.22
C ALA A 68 18.55 9.66 0.91
N TYR A 69 19.30 10.77 0.87
CA TYR A 69 19.11 11.84 1.83
C TYR A 69 17.74 12.53 1.69
N ASP A 70 17.30 12.80 0.45
CA ASP A 70 15.97 13.37 0.19
C ASP A 70 14.87 12.40 0.65
N THR A 71 15.03 11.09 0.41
CA THR A 71 14.08 10.05 0.82
C THR A 71 14.01 9.97 2.36
N MET A 72 15.14 9.92 3.04
CA MET A 72 15.23 9.92 4.50
C MET A 72 14.59 11.18 5.12
N LYS A 73 14.86 12.34 4.55
CA LYS A 73 14.19 13.60 4.95
C LYS A 73 12.70 13.56 4.67
N GLY A 74 12.29 13.04 3.51
CA GLY A 74 10.90 12.91 3.08
C GLY A 74 10.10 11.99 4.00
N SER A 75 10.72 10.87 4.46
CA SER A 75 10.14 9.90 5.40
C SER A 75 10.00 10.45 6.84
N ASP A 76 10.37 11.69 7.07
CA ASP A 76 10.48 12.32 8.39
C ASP A 76 11.39 11.54 9.36
N TYR A 77 12.46 10.94 8.81
CA TYR A 77 13.48 10.13 9.49
C TYR A 77 12.92 8.88 10.18
N LEU A 78 11.81 8.36 9.71
CA LEU A 78 11.21 7.10 10.18
C LEU A 78 11.49 5.94 9.21
N GLY A 79 12.12 6.16 8.08
CA GLY A 79 12.52 5.08 7.18
C GLY A 79 13.87 4.48 7.58
N ASP A 80 14.07 3.20 7.28
CA ASP A 80 15.31 2.48 7.56
C ASP A 80 16.38 2.72 6.48
N ALA A 81 17.57 3.10 6.91
CA ALA A 81 18.67 3.46 6.00
C ALA A 81 19.06 2.34 5.03
N PRO A 82 19.16 1.06 5.42
CA PRO A 82 19.49 -0.03 4.48
C PRO A 82 18.54 -0.12 3.30
N ALA A 83 17.23 -0.10 3.55
CA ALA A 83 16.22 -0.17 2.49
C ALA A 83 16.19 1.11 1.63
N ILE A 84 16.31 2.29 2.24
CA ILE A 84 16.38 3.56 1.50
C ILE A 84 17.62 3.59 0.57
N GLU A 85 18.77 3.15 1.06
CA GLU A 85 20.01 3.12 0.26
C GLU A 85 19.93 2.07 -0.85
N ALA A 86 19.33 0.89 -0.59
CA ALA A 86 19.06 -0.13 -1.61
C ALA A 86 18.16 0.41 -2.72
N LEU A 87 17.02 1.04 -2.37
CA LEU A 87 16.13 1.69 -3.32
C LEU A 87 16.88 2.68 -4.21
N CYS A 88 17.57 3.63 -3.60
CA CYS A 88 18.18 4.77 -4.31
C CYS A 88 19.37 4.35 -5.18
N ARG A 89 20.11 3.32 -4.78
CA ARG A 89 21.23 2.76 -5.53
C ARG A 89 20.80 1.95 -6.75
N GLU A 90 19.69 1.20 -6.63
CA GLU A 90 19.19 0.35 -7.69
C GLU A 90 18.26 1.09 -8.67
N SER A 91 17.55 2.15 -8.24
CA SER A 91 16.60 2.89 -9.09
C SER A 91 17.18 3.35 -10.44
N PRO A 92 18.42 3.88 -10.55
CA PRO A 92 19.02 4.25 -11.83
C PRO A 92 19.18 3.06 -12.77
N LYS A 93 19.57 1.89 -12.24
CA LYS A 93 19.79 0.67 -13.03
C LYS A 93 18.45 0.14 -13.58
N GLU A 94 17.43 0.11 -12.75
CA GLU A 94 16.09 -0.34 -13.14
C GLU A 94 15.44 0.62 -14.14
N THR A 95 15.62 1.94 -13.97
CA THR A 95 15.15 2.94 -14.95
C THR A 95 15.78 2.73 -16.33
N ILE A 96 17.10 2.47 -16.40
CA ILE A 96 17.81 2.17 -17.63
C ILE A 96 17.34 0.81 -18.20
N GLN A 97 17.06 -0.17 -17.34
CA GLN A 97 16.54 -1.46 -17.78
C GLN A 97 15.15 -1.33 -18.43
N LEU A 98 14.27 -0.50 -17.88
CA LEU A 98 12.96 -0.21 -18.48
C LEU A 98 13.11 0.44 -19.87
N GLU A 99 14.07 1.36 -20.02
CA GLU A 99 14.39 1.95 -21.32
C GLU A 99 14.84 0.89 -22.33
N HIS A 100 15.72 -0.04 -21.92
CA HIS A 100 16.18 -1.17 -22.75
C HIS A 100 15.04 -2.13 -23.11
N TRP A 101 14.03 -2.27 -22.26
CA TRP A 101 12.82 -3.06 -22.55
C TRP A 101 11.84 -2.34 -23.48
N GLY A 102 12.06 -1.03 -23.74
CA GLY A 102 11.27 -0.25 -24.68
C GLY A 102 10.29 0.74 -24.05
N MET A 103 10.41 1.03 -22.75
CA MET A 103 9.56 2.05 -22.12
C MET A 103 9.74 3.42 -22.79
N ALA A 104 8.62 4.03 -23.17
CA ALA A 104 8.60 5.28 -23.93
C ALA A 104 8.72 6.51 -23.01
N PHE A 105 9.90 6.69 -22.39
CA PHE A 105 10.18 7.90 -21.60
C PHE A 105 10.12 9.18 -22.45
N SER A 106 9.67 10.28 -21.86
CA SER A 106 9.83 11.63 -22.40
C SER A 106 11.32 11.96 -22.56
N ARG A 107 11.66 12.74 -23.60
CA ARG A 107 13.06 13.02 -23.94
C ARG A 107 13.31 14.51 -24.16
N GLU A 108 14.52 14.93 -23.82
CA GLU A 108 15.07 16.23 -24.17
C GLU A 108 15.41 16.29 -25.67
N GLU A 109 15.69 17.50 -26.18
CA GLU A 109 16.06 17.70 -27.59
C GLU A 109 17.31 16.91 -28.03
N ASP A 110 18.22 16.62 -27.09
CA ASP A 110 19.43 15.82 -27.34
C ASP A 110 19.19 14.31 -27.28
N GLY A 111 17.96 13.88 -27.00
CA GLY A 111 17.55 12.48 -26.91
C GLY A 111 17.75 11.83 -25.54
N THR A 112 18.25 12.54 -24.54
CA THR A 112 18.35 12.03 -23.17
C THR A 112 16.97 11.95 -22.51
N VAL A 113 16.80 11.03 -21.53
CA VAL A 113 15.55 10.91 -20.77
C VAL A 113 15.28 12.20 -20.00
N SER A 114 14.08 12.75 -20.14
CA SER A 114 13.68 13.96 -19.44
C SER A 114 13.48 13.70 -17.95
N GLN A 115 13.85 14.69 -17.13
CA GLN A 115 13.64 14.67 -15.68
C GLN A 115 12.96 15.95 -15.23
N ARG A 116 12.05 15.84 -14.24
CA ARG A 116 11.31 16.97 -13.68
C ARG A 116 11.45 17.05 -12.16
N PRO A 117 11.29 18.26 -11.56
CA PRO A 117 11.28 18.42 -10.11
C PRO A 117 9.97 17.91 -9.50
N PHE A 118 10.05 17.40 -8.27
CA PHE A 118 8.92 17.16 -7.37
C PHE A 118 9.18 17.78 -6.01
N GLY A 119 8.13 17.93 -5.22
CA GLY A 119 8.21 18.45 -3.85
C GLY A 119 9.18 17.64 -2.97
N GLY A 120 10.06 18.33 -2.25
CA GLY A 120 11.03 17.70 -1.34
C GLY A 120 12.32 17.20 -1.99
N LEU A 121 12.46 17.22 -3.32
CA LEU A 121 13.68 16.82 -4.02
C LEU A 121 14.72 17.95 -4.07
N SER A 122 15.98 17.61 -3.78
CA SER A 122 17.13 18.52 -3.94
C SER A 122 17.60 18.65 -5.40
N PHE A 123 17.24 17.68 -6.26
CA PHE A 123 17.57 17.62 -7.68
C PHE A 123 16.36 17.18 -8.51
N PRO A 124 16.14 17.71 -9.73
CA PRO A 124 15.04 17.27 -10.60
C PRO A 124 15.34 15.88 -11.18
N ARG A 125 15.14 14.81 -10.39
CA ARG A 125 15.51 13.43 -10.75
C ARG A 125 14.37 12.55 -11.22
N THR A 126 13.14 13.05 -11.28
CA THR A 126 11.97 12.24 -11.63
C THR A 126 11.88 12.04 -13.12
N THR A 127 12.21 10.86 -13.62
CA THR A 127 12.00 10.44 -15.02
C THR A 127 10.51 10.15 -15.25
N TYR A 128 10.00 10.40 -16.43
CA TYR A 128 8.57 10.28 -16.70
C TYR A 128 8.26 9.97 -18.18
N ALA A 129 7.04 9.56 -18.45
CA ALA A 129 6.48 9.35 -19.78
C ALA A 129 5.17 10.15 -19.88
N GLY A 130 5.26 11.43 -20.21
CA GLY A 130 4.11 12.34 -20.21
C GLY A 130 3.39 12.35 -18.85
N ALA A 131 2.08 12.18 -18.88
CA ALA A 131 1.23 11.95 -17.69
C ALA A 131 0.83 10.47 -17.51
N GLU A 132 1.55 9.53 -18.14
CA GLU A 132 1.18 8.12 -18.24
C GLU A 132 2.32 7.19 -17.81
N THR A 133 3.17 7.61 -16.89
CA THR A 133 4.38 6.86 -16.52
C THR A 133 4.08 5.45 -16.06
N GLY A 134 3.09 5.28 -15.18
CA GLY A 134 2.67 3.97 -14.68
C GLY A 134 2.06 3.09 -15.77
N HIS A 135 1.29 3.65 -16.69
CA HIS A 135 0.74 2.93 -17.83
C HIS A 135 1.86 2.38 -18.73
N GLN A 136 2.83 3.21 -19.09
CA GLN A 136 3.97 2.81 -19.93
C GLN A 136 4.83 1.75 -19.22
N LEU A 137 5.10 1.92 -17.92
CA LEU A 137 5.82 0.97 -17.11
C LEU A 137 5.11 -0.39 -17.07
N LEU A 138 3.82 -0.40 -16.74
CA LEU A 138 3.02 -1.62 -16.62
C LEU A 138 2.96 -2.41 -17.93
N HIS A 139 2.70 -1.73 -19.04
CA HIS A 139 2.68 -2.36 -20.37
C HIS A 139 4.05 -2.90 -20.79
N THR A 140 5.12 -2.13 -20.54
CA THR A 140 6.49 -2.57 -20.83
C THR A 140 6.83 -3.85 -20.07
N MET A 141 6.52 -3.93 -18.78
CA MET A 141 6.79 -5.13 -17.99
C MET A 141 5.90 -6.31 -18.39
N TYR A 142 4.62 -6.08 -18.66
CA TYR A 142 3.72 -7.13 -19.10
C TYR A 142 4.16 -7.72 -20.46
N GLU A 143 4.65 -6.89 -21.39
CA GLU A 143 5.29 -7.39 -22.61
C GLU A 143 6.47 -8.33 -22.30
N GLN A 144 7.28 -8.04 -21.29
CA GLN A 144 8.39 -8.90 -20.89
C GLN A 144 7.88 -10.23 -20.30
N VAL A 145 6.80 -10.22 -19.50
CA VAL A 145 6.16 -11.43 -18.98
C VAL A 145 5.69 -12.33 -20.14
N VAL A 146 4.93 -11.76 -21.08
CA VAL A 146 4.44 -12.49 -22.26
C VAL A 146 5.60 -13.02 -23.12
N LYS A 147 6.62 -12.21 -23.35
CA LYS A 147 7.79 -12.57 -24.16
C LYS A 147 8.61 -13.71 -23.55
N ARG A 148 8.64 -13.80 -22.23
CA ARG A 148 9.33 -14.87 -21.49
C ARG A 148 8.47 -16.13 -21.31
N GLY A 149 7.16 -16.05 -21.60
CA GLY A 149 6.23 -17.16 -21.45
C GLY A 149 5.93 -17.49 -19.98
N ILE A 150 6.01 -16.50 -19.08
CA ILE A 150 5.61 -16.65 -17.69
C ILE A 150 4.10 -16.88 -17.65
N GLU A 151 3.65 -17.88 -16.90
CA GLU A 151 2.24 -18.23 -16.79
C GLU A 151 1.47 -17.21 -15.93
N VAL A 152 0.27 -16.80 -16.38
CA VAL A 152 -0.57 -15.82 -15.69
C VAL A 152 -1.96 -16.41 -15.51
N TYR A 153 -2.35 -16.61 -14.27
CA TYR A 153 -3.70 -16.97 -13.84
C TYR A 153 -4.45 -15.68 -13.50
N ASP A 154 -5.13 -15.09 -14.48
CA ASP A 154 -5.93 -13.87 -14.29
C ASP A 154 -7.37 -14.18 -13.89
N GLU A 155 -8.03 -13.21 -13.21
CA GLU A 155 -9.36 -13.35 -12.60
C GLU A 155 -9.41 -14.43 -11.49
N TRP A 156 -8.29 -14.60 -10.77
CA TRP A 156 -8.19 -15.41 -9.57
C TRP A 156 -8.01 -14.52 -8.33
N HIS A 157 -8.97 -14.57 -7.42
CA HIS A 157 -8.84 -13.96 -6.10
C HIS A 157 -8.12 -14.92 -5.15
N VAL A 158 -6.95 -14.54 -4.68
CA VAL A 158 -6.23 -15.32 -3.66
C VAL A 158 -6.90 -15.03 -2.32
N MET A 159 -7.39 -16.09 -1.67
CA MET A 159 -8.18 -16.03 -0.45
C MET A 159 -7.32 -16.13 0.80
N ASN A 160 -6.29 -17.00 0.77
CA ASN A 160 -5.46 -17.25 1.92
C ASN A 160 -4.10 -17.88 1.56
N LEU A 161 -3.18 -17.85 2.54
CA LEU A 161 -1.88 -18.51 2.49
C LEU A 161 -1.99 -19.95 3.00
N ALA A 162 -1.15 -20.84 2.48
CA ALA A 162 -0.92 -22.17 3.01
C ALA A 162 0.37 -22.16 3.85
N VAL A 163 0.23 -21.85 5.14
CA VAL A 163 1.32 -21.67 6.12
C VAL A 163 1.22 -22.74 7.18
N THR A 164 2.36 -23.26 7.65
CA THR A 164 2.44 -24.18 8.79
C THR A 164 1.98 -23.51 10.09
N ASP A 165 1.61 -24.31 11.08
CA ASP A 165 0.90 -23.85 12.29
C ASP A 165 1.79 -23.93 13.54
N GLU A 166 2.98 -23.40 13.48
CA GLU A 166 3.83 -23.20 14.66
C GLU A 166 3.37 -21.98 15.46
N ASP A 167 3.55 -22.01 16.78
CA ASP A 167 3.14 -20.91 17.69
C ASP A 167 3.88 -19.60 17.35
N ASP A 168 5.19 -19.68 17.08
CA ASP A 168 6.00 -18.53 16.70
C ASP A 168 5.99 -18.33 15.17
N PRO A 169 5.56 -17.18 14.66
CA PRO A 169 5.56 -16.91 13.22
C PRO A 169 6.94 -17.07 12.56
N THR A 170 8.04 -16.89 13.30
CA THR A 170 9.40 -17.07 12.78
C THR A 170 9.79 -18.53 12.55
N ASP A 171 9.04 -19.48 13.11
CA ASP A 171 9.21 -20.91 12.87
C ASP A 171 8.27 -21.44 11.77
N ARG A 172 7.37 -20.58 11.23
CA ARG A 172 6.41 -20.95 10.18
C ARG A 172 7.05 -20.95 8.80
N SER A 173 6.47 -21.77 7.91
CA SER A 173 6.84 -21.84 6.49
C SER A 173 5.61 -21.71 5.59
N CYS A 174 5.72 -20.92 4.52
CA CYS A 174 4.68 -20.75 3.53
C CYS A 174 4.93 -21.69 2.34
N HIS A 175 3.93 -22.50 2.01
CA HIS A 175 4.02 -23.53 0.97
C HIS A 175 3.14 -23.27 -0.25
N GLY A 176 2.38 -22.19 -0.27
CA GLY A 176 1.51 -21.86 -1.39
C GLY A 176 0.36 -20.95 -0.99
N VAL A 177 -0.62 -20.86 -1.88
CA VAL A 177 -1.83 -20.05 -1.69
C VAL A 177 -3.07 -20.78 -2.16
N VAL A 178 -4.24 -20.38 -1.65
CA VAL A 178 -5.55 -20.84 -2.11
C VAL A 178 -6.20 -19.72 -2.92
N GLY A 179 -6.64 -20.05 -4.14
CA GLY A 179 -7.28 -19.11 -5.05
C GLY A 179 -8.70 -19.52 -5.43
N TYR A 180 -9.55 -18.53 -5.63
CA TYR A 180 -10.91 -18.64 -6.17
C TYR A 180 -10.95 -18.04 -7.58
N GLU A 181 -11.21 -18.88 -8.59
CA GLU A 181 -11.43 -18.39 -9.97
C GLU A 181 -12.79 -17.74 -10.09
N ILE A 182 -12.81 -16.42 -10.27
CA ILE A 182 -14.04 -15.61 -10.31
C ILE A 182 -14.97 -16.08 -11.43
N ARG A 183 -14.42 -16.49 -12.58
CA ARG A 183 -15.15 -16.86 -13.77
C ARG A 183 -15.87 -18.20 -13.64
N SER A 184 -15.21 -19.23 -13.11
CA SER A 184 -15.77 -20.59 -13.02
C SER A 184 -16.36 -20.90 -11.65
N GLY A 185 -15.87 -20.24 -10.60
CA GLY A 185 -16.16 -20.57 -9.21
C GLY A 185 -15.32 -21.71 -8.66
N GLU A 186 -14.23 -22.08 -9.35
CA GLU A 186 -13.26 -23.08 -8.88
C GLU A 186 -12.45 -22.52 -7.70
N ILE A 187 -12.23 -23.34 -6.68
CA ILE A 187 -11.27 -23.08 -5.60
C ILE A 187 -10.16 -24.11 -5.75
N ALA A 188 -8.92 -23.63 -5.86
CA ALA A 188 -7.74 -24.47 -6.11
C ALA A 188 -6.54 -24.03 -5.28
N GLY A 189 -5.65 -25.00 -4.99
CA GLY A 189 -4.36 -24.74 -4.40
C GLY A 189 -3.29 -24.38 -5.44
N PHE A 190 -2.44 -23.43 -5.10
CA PHE A 190 -1.22 -23.10 -5.85
C PHE A 190 -0.02 -23.42 -4.97
N ARG A 191 0.67 -24.49 -5.29
CA ARG A 191 1.83 -25.00 -4.54
C ARG A 191 3.08 -24.24 -4.97
N ALA A 192 3.75 -23.56 -4.04
CA ALA A 192 5.07 -22.99 -4.22
C ALA A 192 6.14 -23.91 -3.65
N ARG A 193 7.20 -24.18 -4.41
CA ARG A 193 8.34 -24.99 -3.96
C ARG A 193 9.38 -24.16 -3.23
N ASP A 194 9.63 -22.96 -3.72
CA ASP A 194 10.70 -22.09 -3.25
C ASP A 194 10.15 -20.82 -2.53
N GLY A 195 9.01 -20.27 -2.98
CA GLY A 195 8.43 -19.13 -2.30
C GLY A 195 7.17 -18.53 -2.90
N VAL A 196 6.47 -17.77 -2.06
CA VAL A 196 5.29 -16.96 -2.40
C VAL A 196 5.66 -15.49 -2.24
N ILE A 197 5.40 -14.67 -3.28
CA ILE A 197 5.64 -13.22 -3.26
C ILE A 197 4.30 -12.50 -3.31
N LEU A 198 3.92 -11.81 -2.23
CA LEU A 198 2.76 -10.95 -2.17
C LEU A 198 3.07 -9.60 -2.84
N ALA A 199 2.28 -9.22 -3.85
CA ALA A 199 2.42 -7.98 -4.61
C ALA A 199 1.04 -7.38 -4.92
N THR A 200 0.14 -7.41 -3.93
CA THR A 200 -1.30 -7.15 -4.08
C THR A 200 -1.68 -5.67 -4.13
N GLY A 201 -0.70 -4.77 -3.95
CA GLY A 201 -0.93 -3.32 -3.93
C GLY A 201 -1.53 -2.82 -2.63
N GLY A 202 -2.02 -1.60 -2.63
CA GLY A 202 -2.46 -0.88 -1.44
C GLY A 202 -3.83 -1.30 -0.89
N MET A 203 -4.28 -0.55 0.13
CA MET A 203 -5.48 -0.83 0.91
C MET A 203 -6.43 0.39 0.99
N GLY A 204 -6.42 1.24 -0.06
CA GLY A 204 -7.17 2.51 -0.03
C GLY A 204 -8.68 2.37 0.09
N GLN A 205 -9.23 1.20 -0.23
CA GLN A 205 -10.67 0.91 -0.10
C GLN A 205 -11.14 0.77 1.37
N VAL A 206 -10.25 0.97 2.32
CA VAL A 206 -10.59 1.18 3.74
C VAL A 206 -11.25 2.55 3.97
N PHE A 207 -11.03 3.52 3.07
CA PHE A 207 -11.61 4.87 3.09
C PHE A 207 -12.66 5.03 1.98
N ASP A 208 -13.65 5.90 2.18
CA ASP A 208 -14.69 6.20 1.18
C ASP A 208 -14.17 7.12 0.07
N HIS A 209 -13.22 8.03 0.40
CA HIS A 209 -12.61 8.96 -0.55
C HIS A 209 -11.14 8.62 -0.78
N THR A 210 -10.86 7.99 -1.92
CA THR A 210 -9.54 7.45 -2.24
C THR A 210 -9.22 7.56 -3.73
N THR A 211 -7.93 7.73 -4.04
CA THR A 211 -7.41 7.64 -5.42
C THR A 211 -7.23 6.20 -5.88
N ASN A 212 -7.37 5.24 -4.98
CA ASN A 212 -7.08 3.84 -5.25
C ASN A 212 -8.17 3.16 -6.07
N ALA A 213 -7.77 2.23 -6.93
CA ALA A 213 -8.70 1.38 -7.66
C ALA A 213 -9.58 0.57 -6.69
N VAL A 214 -10.81 0.25 -7.13
CA VAL A 214 -11.78 -0.55 -6.35
C VAL A 214 -11.20 -1.91 -5.91
N ALA A 215 -10.23 -2.43 -6.65
CA ALA A 215 -9.56 -3.70 -6.35
C ALA A 215 -8.50 -3.61 -5.23
N ASN A 216 -8.16 -2.41 -4.76
CA ASN A 216 -7.14 -2.20 -3.71
C ASN A 216 -7.76 -2.36 -2.32
N THR A 217 -8.14 -3.58 -1.99
CA THR A 217 -8.83 -3.99 -0.75
C THR A 217 -7.88 -4.56 0.31
N GLY A 218 -6.55 -4.52 0.05
CA GLY A 218 -5.52 -4.94 1.01
C GLY A 218 -5.42 -6.45 1.20
N ASP A 219 -5.80 -7.24 0.20
CA ASP A 219 -5.92 -8.71 0.33
C ASP A 219 -4.65 -9.38 0.86
N GLY A 220 -3.48 -9.04 0.29
CA GLY A 220 -2.20 -9.61 0.75
C GLY A 220 -1.83 -9.20 2.17
N VAL A 221 -2.11 -7.94 2.52
CA VAL A 221 -1.86 -7.42 3.88
C VAL A 221 -2.69 -8.18 4.91
N ALA A 222 -3.99 -8.36 4.65
CA ALA A 222 -4.89 -9.10 5.54
C ALA A 222 -4.52 -10.59 5.64
N MET A 223 -4.15 -11.23 4.53
CA MET A 223 -3.69 -12.64 4.55
C MET A 223 -2.42 -12.82 5.38
N ALA A 224 -1.43 -11.97 5.20
CA ALA A 224 -0.19 -12.01 5.97
C ALA A 224 -0.43 -11.72 7.46
N TYR A 225 -1.31 -10.73 7.76
CA TYR A 225 -1.71 -10.40 9.11
C TYR A 225 -2.34 -11.60 9.83
N ARG A 226 -3.31 -12.28 9.20
CA ARG A 226 -3.94 -13.51 9.74
C ARG A 226 -2.95 -14.68 9.87
N ALA A 227 -1.91 -14.71 9.04
CA ALA A 227 -0.82 -15.68 9.17
C ALA A 227 0.18 -15.36 10.29
N GLY A 228 -0.06 -14.30 11.08
CA GLY A 228 0.78 -13.86 12.19
C GLY A 228 2.02 -13.06 11.78
N VAL A 229 2.16 -12.71 10.49
CA VAL A 229 3.23 -11.81 10.04
C VAL A 229 2.98 -10.42 10.61
N PRO A 230 3.97 -9.75 11.21
CA PRO A 230 3.81 -8.40 11.69
C PRO A 230 3.47 -7.40 10.57
N MET A 231 2.55 -6.50 10.86
CA MET A 231 2.30 -5.30 10.06
C MET A 231 3.08 -4.14 10.67
N GLU A 232 3.85 -3.43 9.84
CA GLU A 232 4.67 -2.30 10.28
C GLU A 232 4.06 -0.98 9.84
N ASP A 233 4.04 0.00 10.76
CA ASP A 233 3.74 1.41 10.49
C ASP A 233 2.37 1.68 9.83
N MET A 234 1.36 0.86 10.15
CA MET A 234 0.02 0.91 9.54
C MET A 234 -0.66 2.27 9.67
N GLU A 235 -0.37 3.03 10.72
CA GLU A 235 -0.94 4.36 10.98
C GLU A 235 -0.52 5.44 9.96
N PHE A 236 0.52 5.20 9.16
CA PHE A 236 1.00 6.17 8.20
C PHE A 236 0.32 6.02 6.85
N ILE A 237 -0.75 6.76 6.68
CA ILE A 237 -1.51 6.88 5.42
C ILE A 237 -1.27 8.26 4.82
N GLN A 238 -0.79 8.29 3.58
CA GLN A 238 -0.63 9.54 2.83
C GLN A 238 -1.94 9.92 2.15
N PHE A 239 -2.41 11.13 2.42
CA PHE A 239 -3.50 11.76 1.69
C PHE A 239 -2.92 12.66 0.60
N HIS A 240 -3.37 12.48 -0.64
CA HIS A 240 -3.00 13.39 -1.72
C HIS A 240 -3.86 14.64 -1.64
N PRO A 241 -3.27 15.84 -1.65
CA PRO A 241 -4.03 17.06 -1.47
C PRO A 241 -5.02 17.31 -2.61
N THR A 242 -4.65 16.99 -3.83
CA THR A 242 -5.46 17.33 -5.01
C THR A 242 -6.14 16.10 -5.59
N THR A 243 -7.35 15.79 -5.11
CA THR A 243 -8.26 14.79 -5.68
C THR A 243 -9.60 15.46 -6.01
N LEU A 244 -10.32 14.94 -7.00
CA LEU A 244 -11.64 15.44 -7.37
C LEU A 244 -12.68 15.08 -6.29
N PRO A 245 -13.48 16.03 -5.80
CA PRO A 245 -14.39 15.79 -4.67
C PRO A 245 -15.43 14.71 -4.92
N SER A 246 -15.96 14.60 -6.14
CA SER A 246 -17.05 13.66 -6.46
C SER A 246 -16.58 12.20 -6.58
N THR A 247 -15.32 11.95 -6.95
CA THR A 247 -14.85 10.63 -7.36
C THR A 247 -13.59 10.14 -6.66
N GLY A 248 -12.81 11.03 -6.04
CA GLY A 248 -11.48 10.72 -5.53
C GLY A 248 -10.40 10.59 -6.63
N VAL A 249 -10.73 10.85 -7.89
CA VAL A 249 -9.76 10.78 -8.99
C VAL A 249 -8.61 11.76 -8.74
N LEU A 250 -7.39 11.29 -8.94
CA LEU A 250 -6.18 12.06 -8.72
C LEU A 250 -6.03 13.21 -9.72
N ILE A 251 -5.79 14.39 -9.21
CA ILE A 251 -5.22 15.51 -9.98
C ILE A 251 -3.73 15.57 -9.65
N SER A 252 -2.91 15.25 -10.65
CA SER A 252 -1.46 15.06 -10.50
C SER A 252 -0.76 16.23 -9.80
N GLU A 253 0.21 15.91 -8.96
CA GLU A 253 1.15 16.90 -8.40
C GLU A 253 1.86 17.71 -9.49
N GLY A 254 1.91 17.18 -10.71
CA GLY A 254 2.42 17.88 -11.88
C GLY A 254 1.77 19.25 -12.12
N VAL A 255 0.47 19.41 -11.81
CA VAL A 255 -0.23 20.71 -11.94
C VAL A 255 0.41 21.76 -11.04
N ARG A 256 0.68 21.41 -9.77
CA ARG A 256 1.37 22.30 -8.82
C ARG A 256 2.84 22.49 -9.22
N GLY A 257 3.48 21.46 -9.76
CA GLY A 257 4.83 21.52 -10.32
C GLY A 257 4.96 22.47 -11.53
N GLU A 258 3.93 22.54 -12.37
CA GLU A 258 3.85 23.49 -13.48
C GLU A 258 3.47 24.91 -13.01
N GLY A 259 3.09 25.09 -11.75
CA GLY A 259 2.80 26.39 -11.13
C GLY A 259 1.33 26.62 -10.78
N GLY A 260 0.50 25.55 -10.73
CA GLY A 260 -0.88 25.64 -10.25
C GLY A 260 -0.96 26.17 -8.81
N ILE A 261 -1.96 26.99 -8.51
CA ILE A 261 -2.10 27.72 -7.25
C ILE A 261 -3.38 27.28 -6.54
N LEU A 262 -3.28 27.09 -5.21
CA LEU A 262 -4.40 26.75 -4.35
C LEU A 262 -5.06 28.00 -3.76
N TYR A 263 -6.39 28.09 -3.87
CA TYR A 263 -7.20 29.19 -3.35
C TYR A 263 -8.32 28.66 -2.45
N ASN A 264 -8.54 29.31 -1.32
CA ASN A 264 -9.70 29.07 -0.45
C ASN A 264 -10.98 29.75 -0.99
N GLY A 265 -12.11 29.59 -0.26
CA GLY A 265 -13.39 30.20 -0.62
C GLY A 265 -13.42 31.72 -0.56
N GLU A 266 -12.47 32.36 0.10
CA GLU A 266 -12.30 33.82 0.16
C GLU A 266 -11.43 34.35 -0.99
N GLY A 267 -10.87 33.43 -1.82
CA GLY A 267 -10.00 33.78 -2.95
C GLY A 267 -8.56 34.08 -2.55
N GLU A 268 -8.13 33.62 -1.37
CA GLU A 268 -6.78 33.84 -0.85
C GLU A 268 -5.88 32.66 -1.23
N ARG A 269 -4.63 32.95 -1.62
CA ARG A 269 -3.56 31.95 -1.82
C ARG A 269 -3.04 31.50 -0.46
N PHE A 270 -3.81 30.67 0.24
CA PHE A 270 -3.65 30.38 1.67
C PHE A 270 -2.30 29.75 2.04
N MET A 271 -1.63 29.01 1.15
CA MET A 271 -0.34 28.38 1.46
C MET A 271 0.70 29.40 1.95
N PHE A 272 0.75 30.59 1.36
CA PHE A 272 1.62 31.70 1.78
C PHE A 272 0.93 32.68 2.74
N GLU A 273 -0.31 33.05 2.47
CA GLU A 273 -1.00 34.10 3.22
C GLU A 273 -1.29 33.69 4.67
N HIS A 274 -1.57 32.40 4.91
CA HIS A 274 -1.77 31.85 6.25
C HIS A 274 -0.51 31.19 6.82
N GLY A 275 0.59 31.16 6.07
CA GLY A 275 1.91 30.75 6.57
C GLY A 275 2.08 29.25 6.73
N TYR A 276 1.34 28.43 5.99
CA TYR A 276 1.46 26.97 6.04
C TYR A 276 2.79 26.46 5.48
N ALA A 277 3.29 27.08 4.40
CA ALA A 277 4.58 26.74 3.81
C ALA A 277 5.23 27.98 3.14
N ASN A 278 5.95 28.76 3.93
CA ASN A 278 6.47 30.07 3.49
C ASN A 278 7.59 29.99 2.44
N ASN A 279 8.27 28.84 2.31
CA ASN A 279 9.37 28.67 1.34
C ASN A 279 8.88 28.00 0.05
N ASP A 280 8.09 26.93 0.17
CA ASP A 280 7.79 26.03 -0.93
C ASP A 280 6.34 26.17 -1.44
N GLY A 281 5.44 26.81 -0.65
CA GLY A 281 4.05 27.04 -1.03
C GLY A 281 3.34 25.73 -1.42
N GLU A 282 2.76 25.71 -2.61
CA GLU A 282 2.06 24.55 -3.16
C GLU A 282 2.96 23.36 -3.47
N LEU A 283 4.29 23.53 -3.45
CA LEU A 283 5.30 22.47 -3.60
C LEU A 283 5.83 21.96 -2.26
N ALA A 284 5.23 22.35 -1.13
CA ALA A 284 5.46 21.70 0.13
C ALA A 284 5.07 20.21 0.05
N SER A 285 5.55 19.40 1.00
CA SER A 285 5.21 17.98 1.00
C SER A 285 3.69 17.75 1.13
N ARG A 286 3.21 16.62 0.61
CA ARG A 286 1.78 16.30 0.50
C ARG A 286 1.05 16.39 1.83
N ASP A 287 1.66 15.91 2.91
CA ASP A 287 1.11 15.97 4.26
C ASP A 287 0.89 17.41 4.75
N VAL A 288 1.77 18.34 4.39
CA VAL A 288 1.63 19.77 4.72
C VAL A 288 0.49 20.41 3.93
N VAL A 289 0.43 20.16 2.62
CA VAL A 289 -0.61 20.75 1.76
C VAL A 289 -1.99 20.20 2.13
N ALA A 290 -2.13 18.88 2.31
CA ALA A 290 -3.40 18.26 2.71
C ALA A 290 -3.92 18.80 4.06
N ARG A 291 -3.03 18.96 5.05
CA ARG A 291 -3.42 19.60 6.33
C ARG A 291 -3.83 21.06 6.15
N ALA A 292 -3.16 21.81 5.29
CA ALA A 292 -3.50 23.20 5.02
C ALA A 292 -4.91 23.31 4.42
N GLU A 293 -5.22 22.52 3.39
CA GLU A 293 -6.53 22.48 2.74
C GLU A 293 -7.65 22.14 3.73
N LEU A 294 -7.48 21.06 4.52
CA LEU A 294 -8.47 20.69 5.52
C LEU A 294 -8.58 21.71 6.66
N THR A 295 -7.52 22.46 6.98
CA THR A 295 -7.60 23.54 7.96
C THR A 295 -8.46 24.68 7.41
N GLU A 296 -8.29 25.05 6.11
CA GLU A 296 -9.15 26.05 5.47
C GLU A 296 -10.63 25.65 5.49
N VAL A 297 -10.92 24.39 5.17
CA VAL A 297 -12.28 23.85 5.22
C VAL A 297 -12.83 23.86 6.65
N ASN A 298 -12.09 23.36 7.63
CA ASN A 298 -12.54 23.25 9.03
C ASN A 298 -12.71 24.62 9.69
N GLU A 299 -12.00 25.65 9.25
CA GLU A 299 -12.15 27.02 9.75
C GLU A 299 -13.23 27.81 8.98
N GLY A 300 -13.98 27.16 8.08
CA GLY A 300 -15.11 27.75 7.33
C GLY A 300 -14.67 28.62 6.16
N ARG A 301 -13.42 28.49 5.69
CA ARG A 301 -12.91 29.15 4.49
C ARG A 301 -12.88 28.21 3.28
N GLY A 302 -13.38 27.00 3.41
CA GLY A 302 -13.62 26.07 2.30
C GLY A 302 -14.72 26.55 1.37
N ILE A 303 -14.81 25.93 0.20
CA ILE A 303 -15.91 26.12 -0.74
C ILE A 303 -16.90 24.99 -0.48
N GLU A 304 -18.19 25.33 -0.35
CA GLU A 304 -19.27 24.39 -0.01
C GLU A 304 -19.01 23.59 1.30
N ASP A 305 -18.15 24.12 2.19
CA ASP A 305 -17.68 23.49 3.43
C ASP A 305 -16.93 22.14 3.19
N GLU A 306 -16.40 21.90 1.98
CA GLU A 306 -15.86 20.60 1.61
C GLU A 306 -14.50 20.67 0.89
N TYR A 307 -14.24 21.63 0.01
CA TYR A 307 -13.09 21.63 -0.87
C TYR A 307 -12.44 23.02 -1.03
N VAL A 308 -11.31 23.07 -1.72
CA VAL A 308 -10.62 24.29 -2.15
C VAL A 308 -10.48 24.31 -3.68
N HIS A 309 -10.00 25.39 -4.26
CA HIS A 309 -9.77 25.50 -5.69
C HIS A 309 -8.29 25.36 -6.07
N LEU A 310 -8.01 24.57 -7.10
CA LEU A 310 -6.72 24.52 -7.80
C LEU A 310 -6.85 25.28 -9.13
N ASP A 311 -6.13 26.39 -9.27
CA ASP A 311 -6.18 27.27 -10.44
C ASP A 311 -4.89 27.18 -11.26
N MET A 312 -5.00 26.86 -12.56
CA MET A 312 -3.89 26.79 -13.49
C MET A 312 -4.03 27.76 -14.67
N ARG A 313 -5.12 28.56 -14.77
CA ARG A 313 -5.44 29.44 -15.91
C ARG A 313 -4.34 30.47 -16.21
N HIS A 314 -3.61 30.94 -15.19
CA HIS A 314 -2.51 31.88 -15.33
C HIS A 314 -1.29 31.33 -16.08
N LEU A 315 -1.20 29.99 -16.27
CA LEU A 315 -0.14 29.32 -17.03
C LEU A 315 -0.28 29.59 -18.55
N GLY A 316 -1.52 29.86 -19.01
CA GLY A 316 -1.88 30.08 -20.42
C GLY A 316 -2.22 28.78 -21.16
N GLU A 317 -3.15 28.90 -22.11
CA GLU A 317 -3.73 27.79 -22.86
C GLU A 317 -2.66 26.89 -23.52
N ASP A 318 -1.68 27.49 -24.23
CA ASP A 318 -0.64 26.71 -24.94
C ASP A 318 0.13 25.76 -23.99
N ARG A 319 0.48 26.22 -22.78
CA ARG A 319 1.23 25.43 -21.81
C ARG A 319 0.35 24.37 -21.17
N ILE A 320 -0.91 24.69 -20.89
CA ILE A 320 -1.86 23.74 -20.32
C ILE A 320 -2.10 22.59 -21.29
N LEU A 321 -2.37 22.88 -22.57
CA LEU A 321 -2.59 21.88 -23.60
C LEU A 321 -1.33 21.05 -23.91
N ASP A 322 -0.13 21.64 -23.82
CA ASP A 322 1.13 20.89 -24.03
C ASP A 322 1.46 19.92 -22.87
N ARG A 323 1.13 20.27 -21.62
CA ARG A 323 1.63 19.57 -20.44
C ARG A 323 0.60 18.95 -19.52
N LEU A 324 -0.64 19.43 -19.57
CA LEU A 324 -1.71 19.11 -18.62
C LEU A 324 -3.04 18.77 -19.33
N GLU A 325 -3.02 18.43 -20.62
CA GLU A 325 -4.23 18.14 -21.40
C GLU A 325 -5.11 17.06 -20.74
N ASN A 326 -4.51 15.99 -20.25
CA ASN A 326 -5.24 14.93 -19.55
C ASN A 326 -5.97 15.42 -18.29
N ILE A 327 -5.41 16.42 -17.61
CA ILE A 327 -6.03 17.00 -16.40
C ILE A 327 -7.31 17.78 -16.77
N LEU A 328 -7.32 18.47 -17.92
CA LEU A 328 -8.54 19.12 -18.43
C LEU A 328 -9.66 18.12 -18.66
N HIS A 329 -9.34 16.99 -19.30
CA HIS A 329 -10.33 15.93 -19.53
C HIS A 329 -10.86 15.34 -18.24
N LEU A 330 -10.01 15.11 -17.23
CA LEU A 330 -10.45 14.60 -15.92
C LEU A 330 -11.40 15.60 -15.24
N ALA A 331 -11.07 16.89 -15.24
CA ALA A 331 -11.92 17.92 -14.63
C ALA A 331 -13.26 18.05 -15.37
N GLU A 332 -13.26 18.02 -16.71
CA GLU A 332 -14.47 18.11 -17.52
C GLU A 332 -15.36 16.86 -17.36
N ASP A 333 -14.77 15.66 -17.45
CA ASP A 333 -15.50 14.40 -17.44
C ASP A 333 -16.13 14.08 -16.07
N PHE A 334 -15.47 14.44 -14.98
CA PHE A 334 -15.90 14.06 -13.62
C PHE A 334 -16.52 15.21 -12.83
N GLU A 335 -16.09 16.46 -13.00
CA GLU A 335 -16.64 17.61 -12.27
C GLU A 335 -17.41 18.57 -13.18
N GLY A 336 -17.35 18.38 -14.51
CA GLY A 336 -18.00 19.27 -15.46
C GLY A 336 -17.34 20.67 -15.54
N VAL A 337 -16.07 20.77 -15.17
CA VAL A 337 -15.31 22.02 -15.09
C VAL A 337 -14.35 22.13 -16.28
N ASP A 338 -14.44 23.23 -17.04
CA ASP A 338 -13.42 23.60 -18.01
C ASP A 338 -12.23 24.30 -17.32
N GLY A 339 -11.16 23.54 -17.10
CA GLY A 339 -9.97 24.04 -16.40
C GLY A 339 -9.23 25.18 -17.10
N LEU A 340 -9.58 25.53 -18.35
CA LEU A 340 -9.10 26.74 -19.02
C LEU A 340 -9.89 27.99 -18.61
N GLU A 341 -11.17 27.83 -18.24
CA GLU A 341 -12.06 28.96 -17.93
C GLU A 341 -12.30 29.07 -16.41
N GLU A 342 -12.31 27.96 -15.66
CA GLU A 342 -12.65 27.90 -14.24
C GLU A 342 -11.58 27.14 -13.44
N PRO A 343 -11.39 27.44 -12.12
CA PRO A 343 -10.51 26.66 -11.27
C PRO A 343 -11.17 25.31 -10.93
N MET A 344 -10.36 24.26 -10.75
CA MET A 344 -10.83 22.91 -10.42
C MET A 344 -11.09 22.79 -8.92
N PRO A 345 -12.21 22.16 -8.48
CA PRO A 345 -12.40 21.80 -7.10
C PRO A 345 -11.47 20.64 -6.73
N VAL A 346 -10.82 20.74 -5.57
CA VAL A 346 -9.93 19.69 -5.06
C VAL A 346 -10.04 19.56 -3.55
N LYS A 347 -9.91 18.34 -3.04
CA LYS A 347 -9.81 18.03 -1.60
C LYS A 347 -8.84 16.88 -1.35
N PRO A 348 -8.31 16.75 -0.12
CA PRO A 348 -7.47 15.61 0.22
C PRO A 348 -8.22 14.28 0.15
N GLY A 349 -7.60 13.28 -0.49
CA GLY A 349 -8.10 11.91 -0.54
C GLY A 349 -7.01 10.91 -0.19
N GLN A 350 -7.39 9.76 0.39
CA GLN A 350 -6.45 8.68 0.63
C GLN A 350 -5.73 8.31 -0.67
N HIS A 351 -4.39 8.13 -0.61
CA HIS A 351 -3.61 7.95 -1.81
C HIS A 351 -2.58 6.82 -1.72
N TYR A 352 -1.89 6.67 -0.59
CA TYR A 352 -0.83 5.68 -0.43
C TYR A 352 -0.71 5.23 1.03
N ALA A 353 -0.49 3.93 1.24
CA ALA A 353 -0.14 3.37 2.53
C ALA A 353 1.39 3.25 2.61
N MET A 354 2.01 3.89 3.61
CA MET A 354 3.45 3.74 3.85
C MET A 354 3.75 2.47 4.63
N GLY A 355 2.86 2.09 5.54
CA GLY A 355 2.89 0.83 6.27
C GLY A 355 2.33 -0.34 5.47
N GLY A 356 2.54 -1.55 5.98
CA GLY A 356 2.12 -2.81 5.36
C GLY A 356 2.78 -4.01 6.01
N ILE A 357 2.93 -5.10 5.26
CA ILE A 357 3.61 -6.33 5.70
C ILE A 357 5.08 -6.01 6.00
N GLU A 358 5.54 -6.29 7.23
CA GLU A 358 6.95 -6.11 7.61
C GLU A 358 7.86 -6.95 6.71
N THR A 359 8.85 -6.29 6.09
CA THR A 359 9.87 -6.97 5.27
C THR A 359 11.25 -6.36 5.49
N ASN A 360 12.28 -7.16 5.21
CA ASN A 360 13.63 -6.63 5.08
C ASN A 360 13.87 -6.01 3.69
N GLU A 361 15.09 -5.52 3.45
CA GLU A 361 15.52 -4.89 2.19
C GLU A 361 15.54 -5.82 0.97
N TYR A 362 15.26 -7.12 1.16
CA TYR A 362 15.11 -8.13 0.09
C TYR A 362 13.67 -8.59 -0.09
N GLY A 363 12.72 -7.98 0.64
CA GLY A 363 11.30 -8.33 0.60
C GLY A 363 10.93 -9.58 1.38
N GLN A 364 11.83 -10.15 2.21
CA GLN A 364 11.53 -11.30 3.05
C GLN A 364 10.70 -10.90 4.27
N THR A 365 9.70 -11.69 4.60
CA THR A 365 9.00 -11.62 5.90
C THR A 365 9.67 -12.50 6.94
N CYS A 366 9.14 -12.55 8.16
CA CYS A 366 9.59 -13.48 9.19
C CYS A 366 9.18 -14.94 8.94
N VAL A 367 8.22 -15.20 8.04
CA VAL A 367 7.76 -16.54 7.66
C VAL A 367 8.62 -17.07 6.50
N ASP A 368 9.22 -18.24 6.68
CA ASP A 368 10.08 -18.83 5.64
C ASP A 368 9.30 -19.08 4.35
N GLY A 369 9.90 -18.77 3.20
CA GLY A 369 9.26 -18.88 1.88
C GLY A 369 8.17 -17.83 1.60
N LEU A 370 7.97 -16.83 2.46
CA LEU A 370 7.01 -15.76 2.24
C LEU A 370 7.71 -14.40 2.07
N TYR A 371 7.37 -13.71 0.98
CA TYR A 371 7.89 -12.41 0.59
C TYR A 371 6.74 -11.42 0.36
N ALA A 372 7.02 -10.13 0.51
CA ALA A 372 6.08 -9.08 0.11
C ALA A 372 6.83 -7.91 -0.54
N VAL A 373 6.21 -7.29 -1.57
CA VAL A 373 6.83 -6.20 -2.35
C VAL A 373 5.80 -5.18 -2.83
N GLY A 374 6.23 -3.94 -3.00
CA GLY A 374 5.37 -2.83 -3.40
C GLY A 374 4.45 -2.39 -2.27
N GLU A 375 3.38 -1.68 -2.58
CA GLU A 375 2.54 -0.98 -1.59
C GLU A 375 1.87 -1.90 -0.54
N CYS A 376 1.82 -3.23 -0.71
CA CYS A 376 1.38 -4.12 0.35
C CYS A 376 2.45 -4.41 1.40
N ALA A 377 3.71 -4.09 1.10
CA ALA A 377 4.86 -4.33 1.97
C ALA A 377 5.33 -3.04 2.66
N CYS A 378 5.93 -3.18 3.82
CA CYS A 378 6.69 -2.14 4.48
C CYS A 378 8.16 -2.57 4.60
N ALA A 379 8.97 -2.22 3.59
CA ALA A 379 10.43 -2.32 3.69
C ALA A 379 11.02 -1.08 4.39
N SER A 380 10.19 -0.31 5.05
CA SER A 380 10.55 0.91 5.79
C SER A 380 11.30 1.97 4.97
N VAL A 381 10.95 2.11 3.69
CA VAL A 381 11.51 3.14 2.79
C VAL A 381 10.82 4.49 2.98
N HIS A 382 9.51 4.46 3.19
CA HIS A 382 8.66 5.66 3.18
C HIS A 382 8.45 6.27 4.56
N GLY A 383 8.64 5.49 5.62
CA GLY A 383 8.45 5.92 7.00
C GLY A 383 7.15 6.69 7.20
N ALA A 384 7.21 7.87 7.80
CA ALA A 384 6.03 8.65 8.14
C ALA A 384 5.39 9.42 6.97
N ASN A 385 6.08 9.54 5.81
CA ASN A 385 5.54 10.22 4.63
C ASN A 385 6.37 9.89 3.38
N ARG A 386 5.73 9.40 2.34
CA ARG A 386 6.38 9.04 1.08
C ARG A 386 6.79 10.26 0.28
N LEU A 387 8.05 10.29 -0.15
CA LEU A 387 8.56 11.27 -1.10
C LEU A 387 7.92 11.06 -2.48
N GLY A 388 7.45 12.13 -3.11
CA GLY A 388 6.88 12.07 -4.46
C GLY A 388 7.86 11.45 -5.47
N GLY A 389 7.36 10.55 -6.33
CA GLY A 389 8.19 9.85 -7.32
C GLY A 389 8.90 8.58 -6.83
N ASN A 390 8.78 8.20 -5.54
CA ASN A 390 9.42 7.00 -4.99
C ASN A 390 8.56 5.72 -5.05
N ALA A 391 7.24 5.80 -5.29
CA ALA A 391 6.42 4.58 -5.35
C ALA A 391 6.81 3.65 -6.51
N LEU A 392 7.01 4.19 -7.72
CA LEU A 392 7.35 3.35 -8.87
C LEU A 392 8.75 2.71 -8.78
N PRO A 393 9.82 3.42 -8.35
CA PRO A 393 11.11 2.73 -8.12
C PRO A 393 11.04 1.67 -7.02
N GLU A 394 10.24 1.86 -5.96
CA GLU A 394 10.00 0.84 -4.95
C GLU A 394 9.49 -0.47 -5.57
N LEU A 395 8.45 -0.39 -6.42
CA LEU A 395 7.88 -1.56 -7.09
C LEU A 395 8.93 -2.35 -7.87
N ILE A 396 9.76 -1.66 -8.65
CA ILE A 396 10.71 -2.31 -9.55
C ILE A 396 11.99 -2.77 -8.86
N VAL A 397 12.45 -2.05 -7.85
CA VAL A 397 13.66 -2.43 -7.09
C VAL A 397 13.38 -3.62 -6.19
N PHE A 398 12.41 -3.50 -5.26
CA PHE A 398 12.14 -4.60 -4.34
C PHE A 398 11.47 -5.79 -5.03
N GLY A 399 10.66 -5.57 -6.08
CA GLY A 399 10.19 -6.65 -6.92
C GLY A 399 11.33 -7.48 -7.52
N LYS A 400 12.38 -6.81 -8.04
CA LYS A 400 13.58 -7.50 -8.54
C LYS A 400 14.29 -8.26 -7.43
N LEU A 401 14.58 -7.61 -6.30
CA LEU A 401 15.35 -8.22 -5.21
C LEU A 401 14.64 -9.46 -4.66
N ALA A 402 13.35 -9.34 -4.35
CA ALA A 402 12.56 -10.46 -3.84
C ALA A 402 12.42 -11.60 -4.86
N GLY A 403 12.24 -11.27 -6.16
CA GLY A 403 12.17 -12.29 -7.21
C GLY A 403 13.45 -13.13 -7.33
N HIS A 404 14.62 -12.50 -7.31
CA HIS A 404 15.90 -13.20 -7.31
C HIS A 404 16.09 -14.02 -6.03
N HIS A 405 15.77 -13.43 -4.86
CA HIS A 405 15.94 -14.11 -3.58
C HIS A 405 15.02 -15.32 -3.45
N ALA A 406 13.75 -15.19 -3.80
CA ALA A 406 12.78 -16.29 -3.78
C ALA A 406 13.16 -17.44 -4.74
N ALA A 407 13.90 -17.15 -5.81
CA ALA A 407 14.45 -18.16 -6.73
C ALA A 407 15.81 -18.76 -6.26
N GLY A 408 16.23 -18.49 -5.04
CA GLY A 408 17.42 -19.08 -4.42
C GLY A 408 18.74 -18.42 -4.75
N GLU A 409 18.77 -17.18 -5.28
CA GLU A 409 20.02 -16.43 -5.38
C GLU A 409 20.52 -16.04 -3.98
N GLU A 410 21.82 -16.20 -3.73
CA GLU A 410 22.45 -15.82 -2.46
C GLU A 410 22.67 -14.30 -2.41
N PHE A 411 22.23 -13.69 -1.31
CA PHE A 411 22.44 -12.28 -0.96
C PHE A 411 23.29 -12.17 0.30
N GLU A 412 23.75 -10.97 0.61
CA GLU A 412 24.33 -10.67 1.93
C GLU A 412 23.27 -10.84 3.00
N GLU A 413 23.69 -11.07 4.26
CA GLU A 413 22.75 -11.12 5.38
C GLU A 413 21.97 -9.80 5.49
N PRO A 414 20.64 -9.82 5.69
CA PRO A 414 19.86 -8.60 5.78
C PRO A 414 20.23 -7.77 7.01
N GLU A 415 20.26 -6.45 6.86
CA GLU A 415 20.46 -5.52 7.97
C GLU A 415 19.17 -5.28 8.77
N ILE A 416 18.01 -5.46 8.12
CA ILE A 416 16.69 -5.37 8.75
C ILE A 416 16.25 -6.78 9.17
N GLU A 417 16.11 -6.99 10.47
CA GLU A 417 15.63 -8.25 11.04
C GLU A 417 14.11 -8.20 11.24
N THR A 418 13.37 -9.10 10.58
CA THR A 418 11.90 -9.19 10.64
C THR A 418 11.40 -10.10 11.77
N GLY A 419 10.18 -9.87 12.28
CA GLY A 419 9.52 -10.69 13.31
C GLY A 419 10.13 -10.58 14.71
N LYS A 420 11.19 -9.80 14.89
CA LYS A 420 11.83 -9.64 16.19
C LYS A 420 11.10 -8.63 17.07
N ARG A 421 10.64 -9.09 18.21
CA ARG A 421 10.36 -8.20 19.34
C ARG A 421 11.70 -7.71 19.86
N GLY A 422 12.03 -6.41 19.67
CA GLY A 422 13.21 -5.80 20.28
C GLY A 422 13.11 -5.84 21.81
N ASP A 423 14.22 -5.44 22.50
CA ASP A 423 14.24 -5.25 23.98
C ASP A 423 13.33 -4.08 24.44
N TYR A 424 12.36 -3.69 23.63
CA TYR A 424 11.39 -2.64 23.91
C TYR A 424 10.24 -3.20 24.72
N GLU A 425 9.89 -2.48 25.78
CA GLU A 425 8.69 -2.75 26.56
C GLU A 425 7.49 -2.85 25.63
N ASP A 426 6.65 -3.87 25.87
CA ASP A 426 5.34 -3.96 25.24
C ASP A 426 4.66 -2.58 25.36
N ALA A 427 3.98 -2.15 24.31
CA ALA A 427 3.26 -0.90 24.38
C ALA A 427 2.31 -0.99 25.59
N ASP A 428 2.39 0.00 26.50
CA ASP A 428 1.38 0.20 27.55
C ASP A 428 0.06 0.62 26.87
N PHE A 429 -0.48 -0.29 26.06
CA PHE A 429 -1.66 -0.10 25.25
C PHE A 429 -2.77 -0.99 25.81
N GLU A 430 -3.63 -0.41 26.65
CA GLU A 430 -4.93 -1.00 26.93
C GLU A 430 -5.85 -0.66 25.77
N ALA A 431 -6.18 -1.65 24.94
CA ALA A 431 -7.25 -1.50 23.97
C ALA A 431 -8.51 -0.98 24.70
N PRO A 432 -9.17 0.07 24.21
CA PRO A 432 -10.29 0.72 24.93
C PRO A 432 -11.49 -0.19 25.16
N VAL A 433 -11.49 -1.37 24.54
CA VAL A 433 -12.50 -2.42 24.71
C VAL A 433 -11.74 -3.74 24.83
N THR A 434 -11.77 -4.37 26.02
CA THR A 434 -11.47 -5.81 26.11
C THR A 434 -12.44 -6.53 25.19
N LEU A 435 -11.94 -7.31 24.25
CA LEU A 435 -12.76 -8.26 23.52
C LEU A 435 -13.45 -9.11 24.56
N GLY A 436 -14.79 -9.00 24.69
CA GLY A 436 -15.55 -9.99 25.43
C GLY A 436 -15.15 -11.36 24.88
N GLU A 437 -15.09 -12.40 25.73
CA GLU A 437 -14.80 -13.75 25.27
C GLU A 437 -15.48 -13.96 23.93
N ARG A 438 -14.71 -14.01 22.84
CA ARG A 438 -15.24 -14.35 21.52
C ARG A 438 -16.04 -15.63 21.72
N ALA A 439 -17.33 -15.60 21.40
CA ALA A 439 -18.06 -16.83 21.23
C ALA A 439 -17.23 -17.64 20.23
N ALA A 440 -16.71 -18.78 20.67
CA ALA A 440 -15.96 -19.71 19.85
C ALA A 440 -16.90 -20.25 18.76
N GLY A 441 -17.05 -19.47 17.70
CA GLY A 441 -17.94 -19.76 16.61
C GLY A 441 -17.45 -18.98 15.39
N ALA A 442 -16.90 -19.68 14.44
CA ALA A 442 -16.62 -19.32 13.07
C ALA A 442 -15.33 -18.55 12.74
N ASP A 443 -14.62 -17.94 13.67
CA ASP A 443 -13.24 -17.53 13.37
C ASP A 443 -12.32 -18.72 13.58
N ALA A 444 -11.77 -19.18 12.47
CA ALA A 444 -10.70 -20.15 12.44
C ALA A 444 -10.71 -21.05 13.70
N GLU A 445 -11.43 -22.17 13.65
CA GLU A 445 -10.74 -23.36 14.10
C GLU A 445 -9.39 -23.28 13.40
N SER A 446 -8.43 -22.59 14.07
CA SER A 446 -7.05 -22.63 13.69
C SER A 446 -6.72 -24.11 13.52
N THR A 447 -5.74 -24.43 12.70
CA THR A 447 -5.10 -25.72 12.74
C THR A 447 -4.75 -26.13 14.19
N ALA A 448 -4.69 -25.18 15.14
CA ALA A 448 -4.62 -25.35 16.58
C ALA A 448 -5.73 -26.24 17.18
N ASP A 449 -6.95 -26.25 16.67
CA ASP A 449 -7.98 -27.18 17.19
C ASP A 449 -7.76 -28.63 16.71
N ALA A 450 -7.07 -28.83 15.59
CA ALA A 450 -6.54 -30.15 15.24
C ALA A 450 -5.34 -30.53 16.13
N ALA A 451 -4.57 -29.57 16.64
CA ALA A 451 -3.44 -29.78 17.57
C ALA A 451 -3.87 -29.86 19.04
N ALA A 452 -5.07 -29.40 19.43
CA ALA A 452 -5.59 -29.50 20.80
C ALA A 452 -5.67 -30.94 21.34
N ASP A 453 -5.49 -31.98 20.49
CA ASP A 453 -5.40 -33.38 20.87
C ASP A 453 -3.93 -33.87 20.97
N GLY A 454 -2.92 -32.98 21.05
CA GLY A 454 -1.50 -33.33 21.25
C GLY A 454 -0.81 -33.89 20.01
N GLY A 455 -1.29 -33.56 18.82
CA GLY A 455 -0.66 -33.86 17.53
C GLY A 455 0.59 -33.02 17.29
N GLU A 456 1.60 -33.57 16.61
CA GLU A 456 2.72 -32.79 16.05
C GLU A 456 2.17 -31.85 14.99
N ALA A 457 2.73 -30.62 14.89
CA ALA A 457 2.40 -29.65 13.85
C ALA A 457 2.49 -30.27 12.43
N VAL A 458 1.55 -29.97 11.57
CA VAL A 458 1.56 -30.46 10.19
C VAL A 458 2.57 -29.67 9.39
N THR A 459 3.69 -30.30 9.04
CA THR A 459 4.80 -29.68 8.30
C THR A 459 4.94 -30.21 6.87
N ASP A 460 4.17 -31.23 6.48
CA ASP A 460 4.15 -31.72 5.11
C ASP A 460 3.48 -30.68 4.19
N PRO A 461 4.21 -30.15 3.19
CA PRO A 461 3.72 -29.04 2.37
C PRO A 461 2.41 -29.32 1.62
N ASP A 462 2.22 -30.57 1.16
CA ASP A 462 1.01 -30.93 0.42
C ASP A 462 -0.18 -31.04 1.37
N ALA A 463 0.03 -31.56 2.59
CA ALA A 463 -1.00 -31.63 3.62
C ALA A 463 -1.40 -30.22 4.11
N VAL A 464 -0.44 -29.30 4.28
CA VAL A 464 -0.71 -27.90 4.65
C VAL A 464 -1.59 -27.21 3.60
N LEU A 465 -1.26 -27.41 2.31
CA LEU A 465 -2.06 -26.84 1.22
C LEU A 465 -3.46 -27.45 1.15
N GLU A 466 -3.59 -28.78 1.32
CA GLU A 466 -4.89 -29.48 1.32
C GLU A 466 -5.80 -28.96 2.45
N ILE A 467 -5.26 -28.81 3.66
CA ILE A 467 -5.99 -28.25 4.81
C ILE A 467 -6.44 -26.82 4.52
N ALA A 468 -5.56 -25.99 3.94
CA ALA A 468 -5.90 -24.61 3.57
C ALA A 468 -7.03 -24.57 2.52
N VAL A 469 -6.98 -25.41 1.49
CA VAL A 469 -8.03 -25.51 0.46
C VAL A 469 -9.36 -25.95 1.08
N ASP A 470 -9.36 -27.00 1.91
CA ASP A 470 -10.59 -27.51 2.54
C ASP A 470 -11.24 -26.46 3.44
N ARG A 471 -10.45 -25.67 4.17
CA ARG A 471 -10.93 -24.57 5.01
C ARG A 471 -11.61 -23.48 4.16
N GLU A 472 -10.97 -23.01 3.08
CA GLU A 472 -11.53 -21.97 2.24
C GLU A 472 -12.79 -22.45 1.47
N VAL A 473 -12.85 -23.74 1.10
CA VAL A 473 -14.06 -24.34 0.52
C VAL A 473 -15.20 -24.33 1.53
N ALA A 474 -14.95 -24.71 2.77
CA ALA A 474 -15.96 -24.72 3.83
C ALA A 474 -16.48 -23.30 4.11
N GLN A 475 -15.58 -22.30 4.20
CA GLN A 475 -15.96 -20.90 4.39
C GLN A 475 -16.86 -20.40 3.25
N VAL A 476 -16.50 -20.67 2.00
CA VAL A 476 -17.33 -20.26 0.84
C VAL A 476 -18.70 -20.96 0.86
N GLU A 477 -18.77 -22.24 1.25
CA GLU A 477 -20.04 -22.96 1.38
C GLU A 477 -20.94 -22.34 2.45
N GLU A 478 -20.38 -21.96 3.59
CA GLU A 478 -21.09 -21.28 4.67
C GLU A 478 -21.62 -19.90 4.21
N LEU A 479 -20.78 -19.08 3.56
CA LEU A 479 -21.20 -17.78 3.02
C LEU A 479 -22.34 -17.88 2.00
N LEU A 480 -22.32 -18.90 1.13
CA LEU A 480 -23.35 -19.13 0.12
C LEU A 480 -24.67 -19.67 0.69
N GLU A 481 -24.65 -20.29 1.87
CA GLU A 481 -25.84 -20.76 2.60
C GLU A 481 -26.43 -19.67 3.51
N GLY A 482 -25.64 -18.62 3.82
CA GLY A 482 -26.05 -17.50 4.67
C GLY A 482 -27.12 -16.62 4.03
N ASP A 483 -28.06 -16.11 4.83
CA ASP A 483 -29.11 -15.14 4.46
C ASP A 483 -29.03 -13.84 5.29
N GLY A 484 -27.84 -13.56 5.83
CA GLY A 484 -27.59 -12.48 6.78
C GLY A 484 -27.42 -11.09 6.16
N VAL A 485 -26.59 -10.26 6.81
CA VAL A 485 -26.35 -8.87 6.42
C VAL A 485 -25.58 -8.80 5.10
N ASN A 486 -25.90 -7.80 4.27
CA ASN A 486 -25.16 -7.58 3.02
C ASN A 486 -23.78 -6.94 3.32
N HIS A 487 -22.72 -7.47 2.71
CA HIS A 487 -21.36 -6.97 2.85
C HIS A 487 -21.23 -5.46 2.58
N ALA A 488 -22.02 -4.91 1.63
CA ALA A 488 -21.95 -3.50 1.25
C ALA A 488 -22.34 -2.55 2.40
N GLU A 489 -23.29 -2.97 3.27
CA GLU A 489 -23.65 -2.17 4.45
C GLU A 489 -22.51 -2.13 5.47
N ILE A 490 -21.82 -3.26 5.65
CA ILE A 490 -20.67 -3.36 6.56
C ILE A 490 -19.51 -2.53 6.01
N ARG A 491 -19.20 -2.71 4.72
CA ARG A 491 -18.11 -1.96 4.05
C ARG A 491 -18.34 -0.45 4.12
N SER A 492 -19.56 0.04 3.84
CA SER A 492 -19.87 1.47 3.94
C SER A 492 -19.69 1.98 5.36
N ALA A 493 -20.15 1.24 6.39
CA ALA A 493 -19.98 1.65 7.79
C ALA A 493 -18.48 1.76 8.15
N VAL A 494 -17.64 0.80 7.73
CA VAL A 494 -16.19 0.85 7.94
C VAL A 494 -15.59 2.09 7.26
N GLN A 495 -15.91 2.32 5.99
CA GLN A 495 -15.40 3.44 5.21
C GLN A 495 -15.80 4.80 5.81
N GLU A 496 -17.05 4.95 6.24
CA GLU A 496 -17.55 6.15 6.93
C GLU A 496 -16.79 6.39 8.26
N THR A 497 -16.64 5.35 9.08
CA THR A 497 -15.88 5.42 10.35
C THR A 497 -14.44 5.83 10.13
N MET A 498 -13.75 5.18 9.18
CA MET A 498 -12.35 5.46 8.86
C MET A 498 -12.15 6.89 8.33
N THR A 499 -13.04 7.34 7.44
CA THR A 499 -12.97 8.69 6.89
C THR A 499 -13.29 9.76 7.96
N ALA A 500 -14.21 9.49 8.86
CA ALA A 500 -14.57 10.45 9.92
C ALA A 500 -13.48 10.58 11.00
N ASN A 501 -12.92 9.44 11.47
CA ASN A 501 -12.13 9.39 12.71
C ASN A 501 -10.62 9.09 12.48
N VAL A 502 -10.24 8.52 11.31
CA VAL A 502 -8.88 8.02 11.07
C VAL A 502 -8.22 8.72 9.86
N ASN A 503 -8.73 9.87 9.49
CA ASN A 503 -8.31 10.72 8.38
C ASN A 503 -6.98 11.48 8.70
N VAL A 504 -6.74 12.60 8.03
CA VAL A 504 -5.58 13.48 8.21
C VAL A 504 -5.50 14.03 9.64
N PHE A 505 -6.61 14.46 10.21
CA PHE A 505 -6.70 14.92 11.58
C PHE A 505 -7.34 13.84 12.49
N ARG A 506 -6.62 13.45 13.52
CA ARG A 506 -7.01 12.37 14.42
C ARG A 506 -7.09 12.87 15.86
N GLU A 507 -8.10 12.42 16.58
CA GLU A 507 -8.30 12.70 18.00
C GLU A 507 -8.40 11.38 18.77
N GLU A 508 -7.91 11.32 19.99
CA GLU A 508 -7.91 10.10 20.80
C GLU A 508 -9.32 9.51 20.96
N GLU A 509 -10.29 10.36 21.25
CA GLU A 509 -11.69 9.91 21.42
C GLU A 509 -12.27 9.39 20.10
N GLY A 510 -12.00 10.05 18.96
CA GLY A 510 -12.46 9.58 17.64
C GLY A 510 -11.83 8.25 17.26
N LEU A 511 -10.52 8.03 17.54
CA LEU A 511 -9.85 6.75 17.30
C LEU A 511 -10.43 5.62 18.18
N LYS A 512 -10.77 5.91 19.44
CA LYS A 512 -11.44 4.96 20.33
C LYS A 512 -12.85 4.61 19.86
N GLU A 513 -13.61 5.61 19.41
CA GLU A 513 -14.94 5.42 18.82
C GLU A 513 -14.83 4.56 17.56
N ALA A 514 -13.86 4.85 16.68
CA ALA A 514 -13.60 4.05 15.47
C ALA A 514 -13.34 2.57 15.80
N LEU A 515 -12.52 2.26 16.82
CA LEU A 515 -12.30 0.87 17.23
C LEU A 515 -13.56 0.17 17.71
N VAL A 516 -14.46 0.88 18.40
CA VAL A 516 -15.76 0.33 18.81
C VAL A 516 -16.62 0.02 17.58
N ASP A 517 -16.76 0.99 16.66
CA ASP A 517 -17.56 0.84 15.45
C ASP A 517 -17.04 -0.28 14.55
N LEU A 518 -15.70 -0.39 14.41
CA LEU A 518 -15.06 -1.45 13.61
C LEU A 518 -15.32 -2.84 14.21
N ARG A 519 -15.33 -2.99 15.53
CA ARG A 519 -15.67 -4.24 16.21
C ARG A 519 -17.13 -4.59 16.06
N GLU A 520 -18.04 -3.60 16.17
CA GLU A 520 -19.46 -3.82 15.86
C GLU A 520 -19.67 -4.22 14.39
N ALA A 521 -18.89 -3.66 13.45
CA ALA A 521 -18.92 -4.05 12.06
C ALA A 521 -18.41 -5.49 11.85
N ARG A 522 -17.40 -5.91 12.60
CA ARG A 522 -16.88 -7.29 12.61
C ARG A 522 -17.92 -8.28 13.16
N ASP A 523 -18.55 -7.97 14.28
CA ASP A 523 -19.64 -8.80 14.83
C ASP A 523 -20.80 -8.98 13.83
N ARG A 524 -21.09 -7.92 13.05
CA ARG A 524 -22.08 -8.01 11.95
C ARG A 524 -21.59 -8.86 10.79
N TYR A 525 -20.27 -8.90 10.54
CA TYR A 525 -19.69 -9.72 9.48
C TYR A 525 -19.81 -11.21 9.77
N ASP A 526 -19.84 -11.64 11.03
CA ASP A 526 -20.07 -13.03 11.42
C ASP A 526 -21.45 -13.54 10.96
N ASP A 527 -22.43 -12.65 10.79
CA ASP A 527 -23.77 -12.91 10.25
C ASP A 527 -23.92 -12.52 8.77
N VAL A 528 -22.80 -12.35 8.00
CA VAL A 528 -22.88 -11.94 6.59
C VAL A 528 -23.44 -13.05 5.71
N GLY A 529 -24.21 -12.67 4.69
CA GLY A 529 -24.75 -13.60 3.70
C GLY A 529 -24.55 -13.11 2.27
N VAL A 530 -24.42 -14.04 1.34
CA VAL A 530 -24.27 -13.78 -0.09
C VAL A 530 -25.60 -13.99 -0.79
N SER A 531 -26.07 -12.97 -1.51
CA SER A 531 -27.39 -12.99 -2.15
C SER A 531 -27.49 -13.96 -3.35
N ASP A 532 -26.37 -14.15 -4.06
CA ASP A 532 -26.26 -15.08 -5.18
C ASP A 532 -25.65 -16.41 -4.72
N PRO A 533 -26.42 -17.52 -4.67
CA PRO A 533 -25.91 -18.82 -4.20
C PRO A 533 -24.99 -19.52 -5.21
N SER A 534 -24.76 -18.95 -6.39
CA SER A 534 -23.83 -19.51 -7.38
C SER A 534 -22.38 -19.10 -7.08
N ARG A 535 -21.42 -19.89 -7.57
CA ARG A 535 -20.00 -19.53 -7.48
C ARG A 535 -19.48 -18.82 -8.73
N THR A 536 -20.19 -18.93 -9.86
CA THR A 536 -19.74 -18.49 -11.18
C THR A 536 -20.00 -17.00 -11.39
N PHE A 537 -18.96 -16.21 -11.64
CA PHE A 537 -19.03 -14.74 -11.76
C PHE A 537 -19.74 -14.07 -10.57
N ASN A 538 -19.56 -14.61 -9.37
CA ASN A 538 -20.20 -14.10 -8.18
C ASN A 538 -19.40 -12.95 -7.58
N THR A 539 -19.71 -11.72 -7.98
CA THR A 539 -19.07 -10.52 -7.43
C THR A 539 -19.54 -10.20 -6.02
N ASP A 540 -20.73 -10.67 -5.61
CA ASP A 540 -21.23 -10.52 -4.26
C ASP A 540 -20.37 -11.34 -3.27
N LEU A 541 -20.06 -12.60 -3.62
CA LEU A 541 -19.11 -13.43 -2.87
C LEU A 541 -17.71 -12.79 -2.83
N LEU A 542 -17.19 -12.31 -3.98
CA LEU A 542 -15.89 -11.66 -4.03
C LEU A 542 -15.82 -10.46 -3.07
N HIS A 543 -16.82 -9.56 -3.15
CA HIS A 543 -16.85 -8.37 -2.29
C HIS A 543 -17.09 -8.71 -0.82
N THR A 544 -17.76 -9.82 -0.52
CA THR A 544 -17.89 -10.32 0.86
C THR A 544 -16.53 -10.72 1.41
N LEU A 545 -15.74 -11.49 0.65
CA LEU A 545 -14.37 -11.88 1.03
C LEU A 545 -13.44 -10.66 1.21
N GLU A 546 -13.53 -9.69 0.29
CA GLU A 546 -12.77 -8.43 0.37
C GLU A 546 -13.16 -7.59 1.61
N THR A 547 -14.43 -7.62 2.03
CA THR A 547 -14.89 -6.87 3.20
C THR A 547 -14.25 -7.37 4.50
N ARG A 548 -13.99 -8.67 4.62
CA ARG A 548 -13.21 -9.23 5.74
C ARG A 548 -11.80 -8.62 5.78
N ASN A 549 -11.14 -8.56 4.63
CA ASN A 549 -9.78 -7.99 4.53
C ASN A 549 -9.77 -6.51 4.94
N ILE A 550 -10.76 -5.74 4.50
CA ILE A 550 -10.93 -4.33 4.87
C ILE A 550 -11.09 -4.15 6.38
N LEU A 551 -11.88 -5.02 7.05
CA LEU A 551 -12.08 -4.99 8.51
C LEU A 551 -10.78 -5.23 9.28
N ASP A 552 -10.01 -6.26 8.91
CA ASP A 552 -8.74 -6.60 9.56
C ASP A 552 -7.75 -5.42 9.49
N ILE A 553 -7.65 -4.80 8.32
CA ILE A 553 -6.74 -3.69 8.05
C ILE A 553 -7.20 -2.41 8.78
N ALA A 554 -8.49 -2.11 8.76
CA ALA A 554 -9.04 -0.93 9.41
C ALA A 554 -8.77 -0.96 10.93
N GLU A 555 -8.92 -2.12 11.56
CA GLU A 555 -8.62 -2.30 12.99
C GLU A 555 -7.12 -2.11 13.27
N ALA A 556 -6.23 -2.79 12.54
CA ALA A 556 -4.79 -2.67 12.71
C ALA A 556 -4.29 -1.22 12.51
N LEU A 557 -4.77 -0.53 11.47
CA LEU A 557 -4.46 0.87 11.19
C LEU A 557 -4.90 1.79 12.33
N THR A 558 -6.12 1.61 12.82
CA THR A 558 -6.68 2.43 13.91
C THR A 558 -5.95 2.20 15.23
N MET A 559 -5.56 0.96 15.51
CA MET A 559 -4.75 0.62 16.69
C MET A 559 -3.38 1.29 16.65
N GLY A 560 -2.66 1.21 15.52
CA GLY A 560 -1.38 1.90 15.33
C GLY A 560 -1.53 3.41 15.52
N ALA A 561 -2.59 4.02 14.93
CA ALA A 561 -2.89 5.44 15.06
C ALA A 561 -3.21 5.86 16.51
N LEU A 562 -3.88 5.02 17.28
CA LEU A 562 -4.17 5.28 18.69
C LEU A 562 -2.92 5.11 19.56
N ALA A 563 -2.10 4.11 19.28
CA ALA A 563 -0.88 3.82 20.03
C ALA A 563 0.19 4.90 19.88
N ARG A 564 0.37 5.44 18.65
CA ARG A 564 1.38 6.47 18.37
C ARG A 564 0.90 7.85 18.81
N ASN A 565 1.45 8.36 19.88
CA ASN A 565 1.05 9.66 20.46
C ASN A 565 2.09 10.75 20.17
N GLU A 566 2.30 11.07 18.90
CA GLU A 566 3.12 12.18 18.42
C GLU A 566 2.56 12.78 17.14
N PHE A 567 3.18 13.85 16.64
CA PHE A 567 3.05 14.33 15.27
C PHE A 567 4.28 13.94 14.46
N ARG A 568 4.08 13.17 13.35
CA ARG A 568 5.18 12.85 12.40
C ARG A 568 4.63 12.61 11.00
N GLY A 569 5.13 13.34 10.01
CA GLY A 569 4.76 13.15 8.62
C GLY A 569 3.25 13.23 8.38
N ALA A 570 2.67 12.15 7.87
CA ALA A 570 1.23 12.04 7.63
C ALA A 570 0.39 11.76 8.89
N HIS A 571 1.03 11.33 9.99
CA HIS A 571 0.34 11.09 11.25
C HIS A 571 0.25 12.36 12.09
N TRP A 572 -0.97 12.85 12.33
CA TRP A 572 -1.25 14.02 13.14
C TRP A 572 -2.23 13.69 14.27
N ARG A 573 -1.89 14.10 15.49
CA ARG A 573 -2.72 13.93 16.67
C ARG A 573 -3.06 15.30 17.28
N LYS A 574 -4.33 15.52 17.55
CA LYS A 574 -4.81 16.77 18.17
C LYS A 574 -4.17 17.03 19.53
N GLU A 575 -4.02 15.98 20.33
CA GLU A 575 -3.50 16.03 21.69
C GLU A 575 -2.00 16.28 21.74
N ASN A 576 -1.27 15.84 20.72
CA ASN A 576 0.19 15.98 20.65
C ASN A 576 0.65 16.35 19.22
N GLN A 577 0.83 17.65 19.00
CA GLN A 577 1.22 18.23 17.70
C GLN A 577 2.74 18.46 17.60
N ILE A 578 3.53 17.67 18.33
CA ILE A 578 4.98 17.79 18.39
C ILE A 578 5.62 16.46 17.96
N ARG A 579 6.62 16.55 17.09
CA ARG A 579 7.50 15.43 16.77
C ARG A 579 8.39 15.14 17.96
N ASP A 580 8.45 13.89 18.38
CA ASP A 580 9.19 13.43 19.57
C ASP A 580 10.17 12.32 19.20
N ASP A 581 11.41 12.72 18.81
CA ASP A 581 12.45 11.76 18.44
C ASP A 581 13.01 10.97 19.63
N GLU A 582 12.79 11.43 20.87
CA GLU A 582 13.29 10.74 22.06
C GLU A 582 12.47 9.49 22.36
N ASN A 583 11.13 9.56 22.18
CA ASN A 583 10.22 8.49 22.54
C ASN A 583 9.66 7.74 21.32
N TRP A 584 9.60 8.39 20.14
CA TRP A 584 8.85 7.90 18.98
C TRP A 584 9.67 7.67 17.70
N LEU A 585 11.02 7.72 17.78
CA LEU A 585 11.87 7.33 16.64
C LEU A 585 11.96 5.80 16.59
N LYS A 586 10.81 5.17 16.35
CA LYS A 586 10.60 3.72 16.32
C LYS A 586 9.42 3.38 15.44
N HIS A 587 9.46 2.20 14.84
CA HIS A 587 8.35 1.61 14.10
C HIS A 587 7.31 1.06 15.06
N THR A 588 6.06 1.07 14.63
CA THR A 588 4.94 0.40 15.29
C THR A 588 4.71 -0.93 14.59
N LEU A 589 4.71 -2.03 15.33
CA LEU A 589 4.43 -3.36 14.79
C LEU A 589 3.18 -3.94 15.43
N ILE A 590 2.34 -4.56 14.61
CA ILE A 590 1.09 -5.18 15.02
C ILE A 590 1.00 -6.56 14.39
N SER A 591 0.81 -7.62 15.17
CA SER A 591 0.54 -8.95 14.66
C SER A 591 -0.74 -9.52 15.22
N TRP A 592 -1.36 -10.42 14.45
CA TRP A 592 -2.51 -11.17 14.90
C TRP A 592 -2.06 -12.30 15.82
N ASN A 593 -2.66 -12.42 17.00
CA ASN A 593 -2.39 -13.49 17.96
C ASN A 593 -3.71 -13.99 18.55
N ASP A 594 -4.20 -15.13 18.09
CA ASP A 594 -5.40 -15.84 18.58
C ASP A 594 -6.64 -14.95 18.87
N GLY A 595 -6.87 -13.98 18.00
CA GLY A 595 -8.04 -13.10 18.10
C GLY A 595 -7.81 -11.76 18.79
N ASP A 596 -6.66 -11.53 19.43
CA ASP A 596 -6.24 -10.23 19.95
C ASP A 596 -4.95 -9.78 19.27
N PRO A 597 -4.91 -8.57 18.67
CA PRO A 597 -3.68 -8.03 18.11
C PRO A 597 -2.66 -7.69 19.19
N ASP A 598 -1.43 -8.15 19.01
CA ASP A 598 -0.27 -7.73 19.80
C ASP A 598 0.39 -6.51 19.14
N LEU A 599 0.75 -5.50 19.94
CA LEU A 599 1.43 -4.30 19.48
C LEU A 599 2.75 -4.09 20.21
N TRP A 600 3.83 -3.84 19.46
CA TRP A 600 5.16 -3.54 20.01
C TRP A 600 5.92 -2.56 19.13
N TYR A 601 7.16 -2.22 19.50
CA TYR A 601 7.96 -1.24 18.78
C TYR A 601 9.34 -1.79 18.40
N ARG A 602 9.87 -1.36 17.26
CA ARG A 602 11.23 -1.61 16.78
C ARG A 602 11.94 -0.27 16.51
N PRO A 603 13.24 -0.09 16.88
CA PRO A 603 13.94 1.15 16.57
C PRO A 603 14.18 1.32 15.08
N VAL A 604 14.18 2.57 14.62
CA VAL A 604 14.58 2.92 13.25
C VAL A 604 16.08 2.72 13.07
N ILE A 605 16.49 2.14 11.94
CA ILE A 605 17.90 1.96 11.56
C ILE A 605 18.35 3.21 10.79
N LEU A 606 19.05 4.11 11.49
CA LEU A 606 19.59 5.34 10.89
C LEU A 606 21.02 5.20 10.37
N GLU A 607 21.68 4.08 10.63
CA GLU A 607 23.03 3.78 10.15
C GLU A 607 22.95 3.34 8.68
N GLY A 608 23.51 4.12 7.78
CA GLY A 608 23.70 3.74 6.39
C GLY A 608 25.14 3.29 6.14
N GLU A 609 25.43 2.81 4.92
CA GLU A 609 26.74 2.26 4.53
C GLU A 609 27.92 3.20 4.81
N ASN A 610 27.72 4.49 4.55
CA ASN A 610 28.81 5.48 4.65
C ASN A 610 28.56 6.59 5.65
N LYS A 611 27.36 6.67 6.25
CA LYS A 611 26.97 7.76 7.16
C LYS A 611 25.80 7.34 8.04
N ARG A 612 25.72 8.01 9.19
CA ARG A 612 24.49 8.03 10.00
C ARG A 612 23.60 9.19 9.55
N TYR A 613 22.30 8.95 9.40
CA TYR A 613 21.31 9.98 9.14
C TYR A 613 20.86 10.62 10.45
N GLU A 614 21.19 11.90 10.64
CA GLU A 614 20.82 12.62 11.86
C GLU A 614 19.43 13.25 11.71
N PRO A 615 18.45 12.90 12.57
CA PRO A 615 17.11 13.45 12.49
C PRO A 615 17.09 14.99 12.60
N LYS A 616 16.32 15.62 11.73
CA LYS A 616 16.13 17.09 11.71
C LYS A 616 14.66 17.39 11.48
N VAL A 617 14.18 18.45 12.12
CA VAL A 617 12.84 18.96 11.85
C VAL A 617 12.76 19.44 10.39
N ARG A 618 11.77 18.98 9.65
CA ARG A 618 11.52 19.43 8.27
C ARG A 618 11.09 20.90 8.29
N SER A 619 11.56 21.69 7.32
CA SER A 619 11.15 23.09 7.10
C SER A 619 10.71 23.26 5.65
N TYR A 620 9.55 23.85 5.44
CA TYR A 620 8.89 24.10 4.16
C TYR A 620 8.59 25.58 3.93
#